data_8ee5c6c98b2de1f878bf4e05ba105d35
#
_entry.id   8ee5c6c98b2de1f878bf4e05ba105d35
#
_cell.length_a   1.000
_cell.length_b   1.000
_cell.length_c   1.000
_cell.angle_alpha   90.00
_cell.angle_beta   90.00
_cell.angle_gamma   90.00
#
_symmetry.space_group_name_H-M   'P 1'
#
loop_
_entity.id
_entity.type
_entity.pdbx_description
1 polymer ?
#
loop_
_entity_poly.entity_id
_entity_poly.type
_entity_poly.pdbx_seq_one_letter_code
_entity_poly.pdbx_strand_id
1 'polypeptide(L)'
;MIWHRQVPLKVSVFAWRLLRDRLPTKSNLIYRGVIPTEAGLCVSGCGALESAQHLFLSCSYFASLWSLVRDWIGFVGVDTNVLSDHFVQFVHSTGGNKASQSFLQLIWLLCAWVLWTERNNMCFNDSITPLPRLLDKVKYLSLGWLKARNASFLFGTFSWWSNPLQCLGIG
;
A
#
# COMPACT_ATOMS: atom_id res chain seq x y z
N MET A 1 1.44 -11.10 -11.63
CA MET A 1 1.87 -9.98 -12.52
C MET A 1 1.51 -8.68 -11.85
N ILE A 2 2.43 -7.70 -11.74
CA ILE A 2 2.22 -6.46 -10.96
C ILE A 2 1.51 -5.34 -11.73
N TRP A 3 1.42 -5.48 -13.06
CA TRP A 3 0.78 -4.50 -13.93
C TRP A 3 -0.74 -4.57 -13.82
N HIS A 4 -1.38 -3.44 -13.57
CA HIS A 4 -2.83 -3.36 -13.40
C HIS A 4 -3.41 -2.22 -14.26
N ARG A 5 -4.48 -2.51 -15.03
CA ARG A 5 -5.04 -1.57 -16.01
C ARG A 5 -5.58 -0.26 -15.39
N GLN A 6 -6.13 -0.33 -14.19
CA GLN A 6 -6.77 0.81 -13.51
C GLN A 6 -5.78 1.61 -12.64
N VAL A 7 -4.56 1.09 -12.44
CA VAL A 7 -3.53 1.73 -11.63
C VAL A 7 -2.63 2.59 -12.52
N PRO A 8 -2.30 3.83 -12.12
CA PRO A 8 -1.35 4.66 -12.85
C PRO A 8 0.00 3.96 -13.04
N LEU A 9 0.58 4.09 -14.23
CA LEU A 9 1.83 3.41 -14.60
C LEU A 9 2.96 3.67 -13.58
N LYS A 10 3.08 4.91 -13.11
CA LYS A 10 4.09 5.28 -12.10
C LYS A 10 4.00 4.44 -10.82
N VAL A 11 2.79 4.06 -10.39
CA VAL A 11 2.55 3.22 -9.21
C VAL A 11 2.94 1.78 -9.47
N SER A 12 2.64 1.24 -10.65
CA SER A 12 3.06 -0.10 -11.05
C SER A 12 4.59 -0.21 -11.15
N VAL A 13 5.25 0.78 -11.74
CA VAL A 13 6.73 0.86 -11.80
C VAL A 13 7.33 0.95 -10.40
N PHE A 14 6.76 1.77 -9.53
CA PHE A 14 7.17 1.87 -8.13
C PHE A 14 7.07 0.51 -7.43
N ALA A 15 5.94 -0.18 -7.52
CA ALA A 15 5.72 -1.47 -6.88
C ALA A 15 6.64 -2.58 -7.46
N TRP A 16 6.93 -2.53 -8.75
CA TRP A 16 7.94 -3.40 -9.35
C TRP A 16 9.33 -3.17 -8.73
N ARG A 17 9.72 -1.91 -8.49
CA ARG A 17 10.97 -1.57 -7.81
C ARG A 17 10.96 -2.02 -6.35
N LEU A 18 9.82 -1.85 -5.65
CA LEU A 18 9.64 -2.29 -4.27
C LEU A 18 9.87 -3.80 -4.14
N LEU A 19 9.18 -4.61 -4.94
CA LEU A 19 9.30 -6.08 -4.89
C LEU A 19 10.68 -6.60 -5.32
N ARG A 20 11.49 -5.76 -5.95
CA ARG A 20 12.89 -6.04 -6.32
C ARG A 20 13.89 -5.43 -5.36
N ASP A 21 13.43 -4.90 -4.23
CA ASP A 21 14.24 -4.17 -3.25
C ASP A 21 15.15 -3.09 -3.89
N ARG A 22 14.57 -2.34 -4.84
CA ARG A 22 15.28 -1.27 -5.58
C ARG A 22 14.81 0.14 -5.24
N LEU A 23 14.03 0.29 -4.17
CA LEU A 23 13.67 1.62 -3.67
C LEU A 23 14.86 2.23 -2.91
N PRO A 24 14.97 3.57 -2.87
CA PRO A 24 15.96 4.27 -2.08
C PRO A 24 15.57 4.32 -0.59
N THR A 25 15.39 3.15 0.03
CA THR A 25 15.31 3.03 1.48
C THR A 25 16.65 3.36 2.10
N LYS A 26 16.67 3.75 3.38
CA LYS A 26 17.95 4.11 4.03
C LYS A 26 18.93 2.92 4.03
N SER A 27 18.45 1.69 4.23
CA SER A 27 19.29 0.50 4.08
C SER A 27 19.95 0.39 2.71
N ASN A 28 19.17 0.61 1.64
CA ASN A 28 19.69 0.56 0.27
C ASN A 28 20.63 1.73 -0.04
N LEU A 29 20.41 2.90 0.57
CA LEU A 29 21.29 4.06 0.42
C LEU A 29 22.62 3.85 1.16
N ILE A 30 22.60 3.23 2.36
CA ILE A 30 23.79 2.82 3.10
C ILE A 30 24.59 1.80 2.29
N TYR A 31 23.92 0.74 1.80
CA TYR A 31 24.56 -0.29 0.99
C TYR A 31 25.27 0.28 -0.25
N ARG A 32 24.73 1.36 -0.83
CA ARG A 32 25.33 2.08 -1.97
C ARG A 32 26.34 3.14 -1.58
N GLY A 33 26.63 3.34 -0.30
CA GLY A 33 27.56 4.37 0.20
C GLY A 33 27.06 5.81 0.03
N VAL A 34 25.73 6.03 -0.12
CA VAL A 34 25.15 7.35 -0.32
C VAL A 34 24.95 8.10 1.00
N ILE A 35 24.59 7.36 2.07
CA ILE A 35 24.43 7.91 3.41
C ILE A 35 25.23 7.07 4.42
N PRO A 36 25.66 7.66 5.57
CA PRO A 36 26.35 6.91 6.61
C PRO A 36 25.41 5.98 7.38
N THR A 37 25.98 4.97 8.03
CA THR A 37 25.21 3.93 8.76
C THR A 37 24.31 4.52 9.86
N GLU A 38 24.78 5.56 10.54
CA GLU A 38 24.09 6.25 11.63
C GLU A 38 22.78 6.91 11.17
N ALA A 39 22.66 7.22 9.87
CA ALA A 39 21.45 7.81 9.27
C ALA A 39 20.38 6.76 8.89
N GLY A 40 20.62 5.48 9.17
CA GLY A 40 19.82 4.35 8.71
C GLY A 40 18.48 4.12 9.42
N LEU A 41 18.21 4.82 10.53
CA LEU A 41 16.99 4.59 11.32
C LEU A 41 15.72 5.02 10.59
N CYS A 42 14.64 4.27 10.81
CA CYS A 42 13.33 4.51 10.22
C CYS A 42 12.83 5.93 10.53
N VAL A 43 12.26 6.59 9.52
CA VAL A 43 11.72 7.96 9.64
C VAL A 43 10.56 8.08 10.63
N SER A 44 9.86 6.98 10.94
CA SER A 44 8.78 6.96 11.94
C SER A 44 9.26 7.12 13.38
N GLY A 45 10.57 7.09 13.62
CA GLY A 45 11.13 7.13 14.98
C GLY A 45 11.00 5.83 15.76
N CYS A 46 10.64 4.71 15.14
CA CYS A 46 10.47 3.41 15.82
C CYS A 46 11.78 2.74 16.26
N GLY A 47 12.95 3.31 15.90
CA GLY A 47 14.27 2.82 16.30
C GLY A 47 14.83 1.68 15.46
N ALA A 48 14.08 1.12 14.52
CA ALA A 48 14.54 0.06 13.63
C ALA A 48 15.25 0.61 12.39
N LEU A 49 16.08 -0.23 11.74
CA LEU A 49 16.70 0.11 10.47
C LEU A 49 15.62 0.18 9.37
N GLU A 50 15.68 1.23 8.53
CA GLU A 50 14.72 1.41 7.44
C GLU A 50 15.06 0.54 6.23
N SER A 51 14.62 -0.70 6.22
CA SER A 51 14.56 -1.56 5.03
C SER A 51 13.19 -1.52 4.38
N ALA A 52 13.05 -2.02 3.15
CA ALA A 52 11.74 -2.14 2.50
C ALA A 52 10.81 -3.06 3.32
N GLN A 53 11.29 -4.21 3.77
CA GLN A 53 10.49 -5.12 4.61
C GLN A 53 10.03 -4.46 5.91
N HIS A 54 10.96 -3.78 6.62
CA HIS A 54 10.59 -3.07 7.84
C HIS A 54 9.52 -2.01 7.56
N LEU A 55 9.78 -1.13 6.60
CA LEU A 55 8.90 0.00 6.31
C LEU A 55 7.47 -0.44 5.96
N PHE A 56 7.34 -1.44 5.10
CA PHE A 56 6.03 -1.86 4.58
C PHE A 56 5.33 -2.93 5.41
N LEU A 57 6.04 -3.77 6.19
CA LEU A 57 5.43 -4.93 6.86
C LEU A 57 5.56 -4.94 8.37
N SER A 58 6.59 -4.34 8.96
CA SER A 58 6.86 -4.49 10.39
C SER A 58 7.01 -3.18 11.17
N CYS A 59 7.03 -2.03 10.50
CA CYS A 59 7.05 -0.75 11.18
C CYS A 59 5.73 -0.51 11.95
N SER A 60 5.83 -0.18 13.23
CA SER A 60 4.65 0.06 14.09
C SER A 60 3.71 1.13 13.56
N TYR A 61 4.25 2.14 12.86
CA TYR A 61 3.43 3.17 12.23
C TYR A 61 2.95 2.74 10.84
N PHE A 62 3.87 2.47 9.91
CA PHE A 62 3.51 2.24 8.50
C PHE A 62 2.72 0.95 8.28
N ALA A 63 3.11 -0.16 8.93
CA ALA A 63 2.44 -1.44 8.73
C ALA A 63 1.01 -1.46 9.30
N SER A 64 0.68 -0.59 10.24
CA SER A 64 -0.68 -0.49 10.81
C SER A 64 -1.74 -0.10 9.78
N LEU A 65 -1.36 0.52 8.65
CA LEU A 65 -2.30 0.80 7.56
C LEU A 65 -2.93 -0.48 7.00
N TRP A 66 -2.18 -1.58 6.94
CA TRP A 66 -2.70 -2.86 6.42
C TRP A 66 -3.86 -3.41 7.26
N SER A 67 -3.78 -3.29 8.60
CA SER A 67 -4.89 -3.69 9.48
C SER A 67 -6.14 -2.86 9.18
N LEU A 68 -6.02 -1.53 9.11
CA LEU A 68 -7.15 -0.65 8.79
C LEU A 68 -7.77 -0.94 7.43
N VAL A 69 -6.95 -1.28 6.44
CA VAL A 69 -7.42 -1.63 5.09
C VAL A 69 -8.13 -2.98 5.09
N ARG A 70 -7.61 -3.98 5.82
CA ARG A 70 -8.26 -5.28 5.98
C ARG A 70 -9.63 -5.15 6.67
N ASP A 71 -9.70 -4.36 7.73
CA ASP A 71 -10.95 -4.08 8.45
C ASP A 71 -11.97 -3.39 7.54
N TRP A 72 -11.52 -2.42 6.73
CA TRP A 72 -12.39 -1.73 5.77
C TRP A 72 -12.93 -2.66 4.67
N ILE A 73 -12.11 -3.55 4.14
CA ILE A 73 -12.51 -4.50 3.08
C ILE A 73 -13.30 -5.68 3.67
N GLY A 74 -13.05 -6.06 4.93
CA GLY A 74 -13.74 -7.13 5.62
C GLY A 74 -13.13 -8.52 5.37
N PHE A 75 -11.80 -8.64 5.35
CA PHE A 75 -11.17 -9.96 5.26
C PHE A 75 -10.07 -10.16 6.32
N VAL A 76 -9.84 -11.42 6.68
CA VAL A 76 -8.77 -11.81 7.59
C VAL A 76 -7.49 -12.02 6.77
N GLY A 77 -6.50 -11.17 7.01
CA GLY A 77 -5.21 -11.27 6.32
C GLY A 77 -4.27 -12.26 6.97
N VAL A 78 -3.34 -12.77 6.20
CA VAL A 78 -2.20 -13.51 6.70
C VAL A 78 -1.01 -12.57 6.82
N ASP A 79 -0.33 -12.59 7.95
CA ASP A 79 0.86 -11.79 8.18
C ASP A 79 2.10 -12.57 7.74
N THR A 80 2.85 -12.00 6.81
CA THR A 80 4.13 -12.53 6.35
C THR A 80 5.17 -11.43 6.38
N ASN A 81 6.41 -11.81 6.64
CA ASN A 81 7.53 -10.88 6.69
C ASN A 81 8.25 -10.70 5.33
N VAL A 82 7.73 -11.30 4.26
CA VAL A 82 8.29 -11.20 2.92
C VAL A 82 7.33 -10.44 2.02
N LEU A 83 7.80 -9.36 1.40
CA LEU A 83 6.97 -8.47 0.58
C LEU A 83 6.29 -9.16 -0.61
N SER A 84 6.99 -10.07 -1.30
CA SER A 84 6.41 -10.84 -2.41
C SER A 84 5.28 -11.75 -1.95
N ASP A 85 5.46 -12.40 -0.79
CA ASP A 85 4.47 -13.31 -0.21
C ASP A 85 3.26 -12.53 0.31
N HIS A 86 3.51 -11.37 0.95
CA HIS A 86 2.45 -10.47 1.38
C HIS A 86 1.60 -10.00 0.18
N PHE A 87 2.22 -9.65 -0.94
CA PHE A 87 1.51 -9.29 -2.16
C PHE A 87 0.63 -10.44 -2.66
N VAL A 88 1.19 -11.64 -2.78
CA VAL A 88 0.46 -12.82 -3.28
C VAL A 88 -0.69 -13.21 -2.33
N GLN A 89 -0.42 -13.28 -1.03
CA GLN A 89 -1.43 -13.62 -0.03
C GLN A 89 -2.55 -12.58 0.04
N PHE A 90 -2.22 -11.29 -0.03
CA PHE A 90 -3.21 -10.21 -0.03
C PHE A 90 -4.12 -10.30 -1.25
N VAL A 91 -3.57 -10.50 -2.45
CA VAL A 91 -4.35 -10.60 -3.70
C VAL A 91 -5.26 -11.82 -3.72
N HIS A 92 -4.86 -12.91 -3.08
CA HIS A 92 -5.62 -14.16 -3.06
C HIS A 92 -6.39 -14.42 -1.76
N SER A 93 -6.40 -13.47 -0.81
CA SER A 93 -6.96 -13.63 0.54
C SER A 93 -8.46 -13.97 0.57
N THR A 94 -9.22 -13.55 -0.41
CA THR A 94 -10.67 -13.81 -0.48
C THR A 94 -11.02 -15.12 -1.19
N GLY A 95 -10.03 -15.89 -1.68
CA GLY A 95 -10.28 -17.10 -2.46
C GLY A 95 -11.14 -16.88 -3.71
N GLY A 96 -11.39 -15.63 -4.07
CA GLY A 96 -12.42 -15.21 -4.98
C GLY A 96 -12.05 -15.29 -6.46
N ASN A 97 -12.99 -14.81 -7.26
CA ASN A 97 -12.87 -14.73 -8.70
C ASN A 97 -11.83 -13.67 -9.15
N LYS A 98 -11.59 -13.59 -10.45
CA LYS A 98 -10.63 -12.65 -11.04
C LYS A 98 -10.93 -11.17 -10.72
N ALA A 99 -12.19 -10.81 -10.51
CA ALA A 99 -12.59 -9.45 -10.18
C ALA A 99 -12.13 -9.07 -8.76
N SER A 100 -12.32 -9.96 -7.77
CA SER A 100 -11.81 -9.79 -6.40
C SER A 100 -10.30 -9.64 -6.38
N GLN A 101 -9.59 -10.54 -7.06
CA GLN A 101 -8.13 -10.51 -7.15
C GLN A 101 -7.64 -9.20 -7.80
N SER A 102 -8.29 -8.75 -8.87
CA SER A 102 -7.98 -7.48 -9.53
C SER A 102 -8.18 -6.29 -8.59
N PHE A 103 -9.28 -6.26 -7.84
CA PHE A 103 -9.53 -5.23 -6.84
C PHE A 103 -8.49 -5.24 -5.72
N LEU A 104 -8.21 -6.39 -5.13
CA LEU A 104 -7.22 -6.51 -4.06
C LEU A 104 -5.81 -6.14 -4.53
N GLN A 105 -5.45 -6.48 -5.78
CA GLN A 105 -4.21 -6.03 -6.39
C GLN A 105 -4.14 -4.51 -6.49
N LEU A 106 -5.22 -3.86 -6.94
CA LEU A 106 -5.30 -2.39 -7.01
C LEU A 106 -5.09 -1.77 -5.62
N ILE A 107 -5.78 -2.30 -4.60
CA ILE A 107 -5.66 -1.81 -3.22
C ILE A 107 -4.24 -2.01 -2.68
N TRP A 108 -3.63 -3.17 -2.89
CA TRP A 108 -2.26 -3.42 -2.44
C TRP A 108 -1.26 -2.42 -3.05
N LEU A 109 -1.34 -2.22 -4.37
CA LEU A 109 -0.50 -1.26 -5.10
C LEU A 109 -0.68 0.15 -4.57
N LEU A 110 -1.92 0.53 -4.28
CA LEU A 110 -2.25 1.85 -3.75
C LEU A 110 -1.75 2.03 -2.32
N CYS A 111 -1.94 1.05 -1.45
CA CYS A 111 -1.44 1.11 -0.07
C CYS A 111 0.08 1.27 -0.05
N ALA A 112 0.80 0.46 -0.82
CA ALA A 112 2.24 0.58 -0.93
C ALA A 112 2.66 1.98 -1.43
N TRP A 113 1.96 2.54 -2.42
CA TRP A 113 2.20 3.90 -2.90
C TRP A 113 1.94 4.97 -1.83
N VAL A 114 0.84 4.86 -1.09
CA VAL A 114 0.48 5.79 -0.01
C VAL A 114 1.52 5.75 1.11
N LEU A 115 1.95 4.57 1.53
CA LEU A 115 3.00 4.40 2.55
C LEU A 115 4.32 5.02 2.10
N TRP A 116 4.74 4.80 0.86
CA TRP A 116 5.97 5.40 0.32
C TRP A 116 5.88 6.91 0.23
N THR A 117 4.74 7.43 -0.18
CA THR A 117 4.51 8.89 -0.23
C THR A 117 4.56 9.50 1.17
N GLU A 118 3.95 8.85 2.16
CA GLU A 118 4.00 9.29 3.55
C GLU A 118 5.41 9.24 4.13
N ARG A 119 6.15 8.15 3.87
CA ARG A 119 7.57 8.09 4.26
C ARG A 119 8.36 9.27 3.70
N ASN A 120 8.11 9.64 2.44
CA ASN A 120 8.79 10.79 1.82
C ASN A 120 8.34 12.12 2.43
N ASN A 121 7.06 12.27 2.78
CA ASN A 121 6.57 13.45 3.50
C ASN A 121 7.26 13.61 4.86
N MET A 122 7.39 12.53 5.61
CA MET A 122 8.11 12.54 6.89
C MET A 122 9.59 12.90 6.71
N CYS A 123 10.21 12.36 5.65
CA CYS A 123 11.65 12.53 5.41
C CYS A 123 12.03 13.95 4.94
N PHE A 124 11.16 14.58 4.13
CA PHE A 124 11.50 15.82 3.41
C PHE A 124 10.67 17.03 3.86
N ASN A 125 9.51 16.82 4.47
CA ASN A 125 8.57 17.88 4.85
C ASN A 125 8.29 17.92 6.36
N ASP A 126 8.92 17.07 7.18
CA ASP A 126 8.67 16.93 8.62
C ASP A 126 7.18 16.82 8.96
N SER A 127 6.39 16.19 8.10
CA SER A 127 4.95 16.10 8.21
C SER A 127 4.54 14.65 8.46
N ILE A 128 3.71 14.44 9.48
CA ILE A 128 3.16 13.12 9.85
C ILE A 128 1.65 13.16 9.65
N THR A 129 1.13 12.26 8.82
CA THR A 129 -0.30 12.13 8.56
C THR A 129 -0.89 11.07 9.50
N PRO A 130 -1.97 11.35 10.28
CA PRO A 130 -2.63 10.32 11.09
C PRO A 130 -3.09 9.12 10.25
N LEU A 131 -2.94 7.90 10.80
CA LEU A 131 -3.30 6.65 10.10
C LEU A 131 -4.73 6.63 9.51
N PRO A 132 -5.77 7.13 10.22
CA PRO A 132 -7.11 7.21 9.62
C PRO A 132 -7.16 8.07 8.34
N ARG A 133 -6.37 9.13 8.27
CA ARG A 133 -6.26 9.98 7.07
C ARG A 133 -5.55 9.25 5.92
N LEU A 134 -4.59 8.38 6.21
CA LEU A 134 -3.97 7.52 5.19
C LEU A 134 -4.97 6.52 4.62
N LEU A 135 -5.82 5.93 5.48
CA LEU A 135 -6.92 5.08 5.05
C LEU A 135 -7.92 5.85 4.18
N ASP A 136 -8.33 7.05 4.58
CA ASP A 136 -9.21 7.92 3.77
C ASP A 136 -8.60 8.19 2.39
N LYS A 137 -7.29 8.43 2.34
CA LYS A 137 -6.57 8.62 1.08
C LYS A 137 -6.60 7.37 0.20
N VAL A 138 -6.47 6.18 0.79
CA VAL A 138 -6.63 4.91 0.06
C VAL A 138 -8.04 4.77 -0.49
N LYS A 139 -9.06 5.01 0.32
CA LYS A 139 -10.48 4.95 -0.09
C LYS A 139 -10.78 5.92 -1.23
N TYR A 140 -10.34 7.16 -1.10
CA TYR A 140 -10.58 8.21 -2.09
C TYR A 140 -9.90 7.91 -3.43
N LEU A 141 -8.61 7.57 -3.40
CA LEU A 141 -7.85 7.32 -4.62
C LEU A 141 -8.31 6.04 -5.32
N SER A 142 -8.66 4.98 -4.58
CA SER A 142 -9.17 3.74 -5.17
C SER A 142 -10.48 3.98 -5.91
N LEU A 143 -11.42 4.71 -5.32
CA LEU A 143 -12.66 5.12 -5.97
C LEU A 143 -12.39 5.95 -7.24
N GLY A 144 -11.48 6.92 -7.16
CA GLY A 144 -11.10 7.76 -8.29
C GLY A 144 -10.51 6.96 -9.45
N TRP A 145 -9.62 6.00 -9.19
CA TRP A 145 -9.03 5.17 -10.24
C TRP A 145 -10.04 4.22 -10.89
N LEU A 146 -10.96 3.67 -10.10
CA LEU A 146 -12.04 2.82 -10.62
C LEU A 146 -12.99 3.62 -11.51
N LYS A 147 -13.40 4.81 -11.09
CA LYS A 147 -14.27 5.70 -11.87
C LYS A 147 -13.63 6.19 -13.16
N ALA A 148 -12.36 6.54 -13.13
CA ALA A 148 -11.63 7.04 -14.30
C ALA A 148 -11.56 6.04 -15.46
N ARG A 149 -11.66 4.74 -15.16
CA ARG A 149 -11.56 3.64 -16.16
C ARG A 149 -12.86 2.91 -16.42
N ASN A 150 -13.88 3.17 -15.62
CA ASN A 150 -15.20 2.55 -15.76
C ASN A 150 -16.29 3.62 -15.55
N ALA A 151 -16.74 4.23 -16.65
CA ALA A 151 -17.77 5.29 -16.63
C ALA A 151 -19.12 4.80 -16.07
N SER A 152 -19.37 3.49 -16.05
CA SER A 152 -20.58 2.89 -15.46
C SER A 152 -20.47 2.63 -13.95
N PHE A 153 -19.35 2.97 -13.32
CA PHE A 153 -19.16 2.83 -11.88
C PHE A 153 -19.88 3.96 -11.13
N LEU A 154 -21.17 3.73 -10.84
CA LEU A 154 -22.09 4.75 -10.31
C LEU A 154 -22.14 4.86 -8.78
N PHE A 155 -21.32 4.11 -8.05
CA PHE A 155 -21.39 4.10 -6.59
C PHE A 155 -20.93 5.42 -5.99
N GLY A 156 -21.73 5.90 -5.03
CA GLY A 156 -21.40 7.09 -4.26
C GLY A 156 -20.28 6.85 -3.25
N THR A 157 -19.68 7.94 -2.76
CA THR A 157 -18.62 7.91 -1.77
C THR A 157 -19.03 7.15 -0.51
N PHE A 158 -20.27 7.33 -0.05
CA PHE A 158 -20.77 6.70 1.18
C PHE A 158 -20.77 5.16 1.10
N SER A 159 -21.31 4.59 0.03
CA SER A 159 -21.34 3.13 -0.18
C SER A 159 -19.94 2.55 -0.29
N TRP A 160 -19.02 3.26 -0.97
CA TRP A 160 -17.64 2.87 -1.11
C TRP A 160 -16.89 2.86 0.23
N TRP A 161 -17.14 3.88 1.08
CA TRP A 161 -16.54 3.98 2.42
C TRP A 161 -16.96 2.84 3.34
N SER A 162 -18.20 2.35 3.20
CA SER A 162 -18.78 1.33 4.08
C SER A 162 -18.52 -0.09 3.61
N ASN A 163 -18.70 -0.38 2.31
CA ASN A 163 -18.68 -1.74 1.76
C ASN A 163 -18.15 -1.79 0.32
N PRO A 164 -16.83 -1.70 0.11
CA PRO A 164 -16.27 -1.66 -1.25
C PRO A 164 -16.52 -2.94 -2.05
N LEU A 165 -16.53 -4.12 -1.43
CA LEU A 165 -16.78 -5.38 -2.13
C LEU A 165 -18.21 -5.49 -2.64
N GLN A 166 -19.20 -5.04 -1.87
CA GLN A 166 -20.59 -4.99 -2.34
C GLN A 166 -20.76 -4.05 -3.54
N CYS A 167 -20.07 -2.90 -3.53
CA CYS A 167 -20.06 -1.98 -4.66
C CYS A 167 -19.51 -2.62 -5.95
N LEU A 168 -18.68 -3.63 -5.84
CA LEU A 168 -18.09 -4.35 -6.97
C LEU A 168 -18.88 -5.61 -7.36
N GLY A 169 -19.93 -5.96 -6.62
CA GLY A 169 -20.64 -7.21 -6.81
C GLY A 169 -19.79 -8.44 -6.46
N ILE A 170 -18.88 -8.28 -5.53
CA ILE A 170 -17.88 -9.28 -5.09
C ILE A 170 -18.21 -9.63 -3.61
N GLY A 171 -19.41 -9.97 -3.32
CA GLY A 171 -19.85 -10.36 -2.00
C GLY A 171 -20.37 -11.80 -1.97
#